data_de195a6b3626e95013f1771637bc19b7
#
_entry.id   de195a6b3626e95013f1771637bc19b7
#
_cell.length_a   1.000
_cell.length_b   1.000
_cell.length_c   1.000
_cell.angle_alpha   90.00
_cell.angle_beta   90.00
_cell.angle_gamma   90.00
#
_symmetry.space_group_name_H-M   'P 1'
#
loop_
_entity.id
_entity.type
_entity.pdbx_description
1 polymer ?
#
loop_
_entity_poly.entity_id
_entity_poly.type
_entity_poly.pdbx_seq_one_letter_code
_entity_poly.pdbx_strand_id
1 'polypeptide(L)'
;FIAFLRHEYQLTDITLNRTVGFLKTFLKWLIENGVQVNKDYKKITVSTRDADHVSLTKEQVQKLSDLELNTTLDKYRDLFLIGCYSGQRFSDYTLFKKSDVVNGRIERRAVKTQYKSYIPISNKLEALLNKWEWRLPKVSNQKFNKNIKEVCKLAGFTDEITKSKFLGNQKIEEIKPLYMCIGSHTARRTFITNAANKGVPDHIIMA
;
A
#
# COMPACT_ATOMS: atom_id res chain seq x y z
N PHE A 1 -13.35 11.37 -25.99
CA PHE A 1 -12.16 11.29 -25.11
C PHE A 1 -12.15 10.01 -24.30
N ILE A 2 -13.18 9.72 -23.47
CA ILE A 2 -13.22 8.49 -22.65
C ILE A 2 -13.19 7.23 -23.51
N ALA A 3 -14.01 7.16 -24.57
CA ALA A 3 -14.04 6.04 -25.49
C ALA A 3 -12.66 5.84 -26.16
N PHE A 4 -12.03 6.91 -26.59
CA PHE A 4 -10.66 6.89 -27.14
C PHE A 4 -9.65 6.32 -26.15
N LEU A 5 -9.63 6.82 -24.91
CA LEU A 5 -8.69 6.31 -23.89
C LEU A 5 -8.91 4.83 -23.54
N ARG A 6 -10.17 4.36 -23.59
CA ARG A 6 -10.48 2.94 -23.40
C ARG A 6 -10.01 2.08 -24.57
N HIS A 7 -10.32 2.53 -25.79
CA HIS A 7 -10.08 1.74 -26.99
C HIS A 7 -8.59 1.69 -27.37
N GLU A 8 -7.96 2.87 -27.45
CA GLU A 8 -6.57 2.97 -27.89
C GLU A 8 -5.56 2.58 -26.78
N TYR A 9 -5.80 2.98 -25.53
CA TYR A 9 -4.86 2.77 -24.43
C TYR A 9 -5.27 1.68 -23.45
N GLN A 10 -6.44 1.07 -23.62
CA GLN A 10 -6.96 0.00 -22.77
C GLN A 10 -6.87 0.32 -21.26
N LEU A 11 -7.13 1.59 -20.90
CA LEU A 11 -7.05 2.04 -19.52
C LEU A 11 -8.15 1.41 -18.67
N THR A 12 -7.77 0.90 -17.51
CA THR A 12 -8.75 0.45 -16.50
C THR A 12 -9.59 1.61 -16.02
N ASP A 13 -10.82 1.33 -15.55
CA ASP A 13 -11.74 2.36 -15.06
C ASP A 13 -11.14 3.21 -13.95
N ILE A 14 -10.32 2.63 -13.06
CA ILE A 14 -9.61 3.37 -12.01
C ILE A 14 -8.62 4.37 -12.62
N THR A 15 -7.84 3.95 -13.60
CA THR A 15 -6.87 4.83 -14.28
C THR A 15 -7.59 5.91 -15.07
N LEU A 16 -8.66 5.55 -15.78
CA LEU A 16 -9.46 6.46 -16.57
C LEU A 16 -10.13 7.53 -15.68
N ASN A 17 -10.72 7.13 -14.54
CA ASN A 17 -11.31 8.07 -13.59
C ASN A 17 -10.27 9.06 -13.06
N ARG A 18 -9.06 8.60 -12.77
CA ARG A 18 -7.95 9.46 -12.37
C ARG A 18 -7.56 10.45 -13.48
N THR A 19 -7.47 9.98 -14.72
CA THR A 19 -7.14 10.83 -15.88
C THR A 19 -8.20 11.89 -16.11
N VAL A 20 -9.50 11.53 -15.99
CA VAL A 20 -10.61 12.47 -16.04
C VAL A 20 -10.53 13.49 -14.89
N GLY A 21 -10.14 13.06 -13.70
CA GLY A 21 -9.89 13.94 -12.56
C GLY A 21 -8.83 15.01 -12.86
N PHE A 22 -7.72 14.62 -13.46
CA PHE A 22 -6.66 15.56 -13.88
C PHE A 22 -7.17 16.55 -14.95
N LEU A 23 -7.91 16.05 -15.94
CA LEU A 23 -8.53 16.92 -16.96
C LEU A 23 -9.49 17.94 -16.32
N LYS A 24 -10.34 17.50 -15.39
CA LYS A 24 -11.26 18.41 -14.68
C LYS A 24 -10.52 19.49 -13.89
N THR A 25 -9.43 19.12 -13.23
CA THR A 25 -8.58 20.07 -12.50
C THR A 25 -7.96 21.09 -13.43
N PHE A 26 -7.46 20.66 -14.59
CA PHE A 26 -6.92 21.55 -15.61
C PHE A 26 -7.99 22.50 -16.19
N LEU A 27 -9.17 21.99 -16.53
CA LEU A 27 -10.27 22.80 -17.05
C LEU A 27 -10.78 23.82 -16.01
N LYS A 28 -10.79 23.45 -14.74
CA LYS A 28 -11.10 24.39 -13.64
C LYS A 28 -10.07 25.52 -13.57
N TRP A 29 -8.79 25.18 -13.65
CA TRP A 29 -7.70 26.17 -13.67
C TRP A 29 -7.82 27.13 -14.85
N LEU A 30 -8.17 26.64 -16.06
CA LEU A 30 -8.42 27.49 -17.24
C LEU A 30 -9.52 28.51 -16.97
N ILE A 31 -10.65 28.09 -16.36
CA ILE A 31 -11.75 29.00 -16.00
C ILE A 31 -11.28 30.09 -15.01
N GLU A 32 -10.51 29.70 -14.00
CA GLU A 32 -9.94 30.61 -12.99
C GLU A 32 -8.99 31.64 -13.64
N ASN A 33 -8.41 31.31 -14.81
CA ASN A 33 -7.55 32.19 -15.60
C ASN A 33 -8.28 32.89 -16.77
N GLY A 34 -9.62 32.99 -16.71
CA GLY A 34 -10.42 33.77 -17.67
C GLY A 34 -10.71 33.06 -19.00
N VAL A 35 -10.35 31.80 -19.18
CA VAL A 35 -10.64 31.04 -20.40
C VAL A 35 -12.07 30.50 -20.33
N GLN A 36 -12.86 30.74 -21.41
CA GLN A 36 -14.19 30.16 -21.51
C GLN A 36 -14.11 28.67 -21.79
N VAL A 37 -14.69 27.88 -20.88
CA VAL A 37 -14.76 26.41 -20.99
C VAL A 37 -16.21 25.98 -20.84
N ASN A 38 -16.65 25.05 -21.69
CA ASN A 38 -17.98 24.46 -21.54
C ASN A 38 -18.10 23.76 -20.19
N LYS A 39 -19.09 24.16 -19.38
CA LYS A 39 -19.30 23.65 -18.02
C LYS A 39 -19.73 22.18 -17.96
N ASP A 40 -20.12 21.59 -19.10
CA ASP A 40 -20.52 20.18 -19.16
C ASP A 40 -19.40 19.18 -18.83
N TYR A 41 -18.13 19.60 -18.81
CA TYR A 41 -17.04 18.75 -18.34
C TYR A 41 -17.25 18.22 -16.90
N LYS A 42 -18.01 18.94 -16.07
CA LYS A 42 -18.34 18.52 -14.70
C LYS A 42 -19.20 17.25 -14.67
N LYS A 43 -20.03 17.04 -15.69
CA LYS A 43 -20.94 15.89 -15.84
C LYS A 43 -20.19 14.59 -16.22
N ILE A 44 -18.96 14.72 -16.73
CA ILE A 44 -18.16 13.56 -17.13
C ILE A 44 -17.82 12.74 -15.88
N THR A 45 -18.33 11.52 -15.79
CA THR A 45 -18.05 10.59 -14.69
C THR A 45 -17.58 9.25 -15.24
N VAL A 46 -16.71 8.60 -14.50
CA VAL A 46 -16.30 7.22 -14.76
C VAL A 46 -16.61 6.43 -13.50
N SER A 47 -17.52 5.47 -13.61
CA SER A 47 -17.78 4.54 -12.50
C SER A 47 -16.56 3.68 -12.25
N THR A 48 -16.17 3.54 -10.99
CA THR A 48 -15.08 2.67 -10.60
C THR A 48 -15.58 1.61 -9.64
N ARG A 49 -15.02 0.42 -9.75
CA ARG A 49 -15.22 -0.66 -8.79
C ARG A 49 -13.95 -0.86 -8.02
N ASP A 50 -14.07 -1.27 -6.75
CA ASP A 50 -12.92 -1.55 -5.92
C ASP A 50 -12.09 -2.69 -6.49
N ALA A 51 -10.78 -2.53 -6.44
CA ALA A 51 -9.86 -3.57 -6.83
C ALA A 51 -9.71 -4.59 -5.68
N ASP A 52 -9.53 -5.86 -6.04
CA ASP A 52 -9.23 -6.91 -5.07
C ASP A 52 -7.92 -6.60 -4.34
N HIS A 53 -8.01 -6.54 -3.02
CA HIS A 53 -6.88 -6.26 -2.16
C HIS A 53 -6.39 -7.51 -1.45
N VAL A 54 -5.06 -7.65 -1.38
CA VAL A 54 -4.42 -8.78 -0.70
C VAL A 54 -3.88 -8.31 0.65
N SER A 55 -4.16 -9.10 1.68
CA SER A 55 -3.54 -9.04 3.00
C SER A 55 -3.03 -10.43 3.37
N LEU A 56 -2.07 -10.53 4.28
CA LEU A 56 -1.56 -11.79 4.78
C LEU A 56 -2.26 -12.19 6.08
N THR A 57 -2.43 -13.50 6.29
CA THR A 57 -2.89 -14.03 7.57
C THR A 57 -1.80 -13.93 8.63
N LYS A 58 -2.15 -14.17 9.91
CA LYS A 58 -1.17 -14.20 11.01
C LYS A 58 -0.13 -15.30 10.81
N GLU A 59 -0.58 -16.45 10.34
CA GLU A 59 0.25 -17.63 10.06
C GLU A 59 1.26 -17.32 8.95
N GLN A 60 0.82 -16.62 7.88
CA GLN A 60 1.68 -16.20 6.79
C GLN A 60 2.72 -15.16 7.26
N VAL A 61 2.31 -14.21 8.10
CA VAL A 61 3.25 -13.24 8.70
C VAL A 61 4.25 -13.95 9.61
N GLN A 62 3.81 -14.94 10.40
CA GLN A 62 4.70 -15.75 11.22
C GLN A 62 5.68 -16.55 10.37
N LYS A 63 5.21 -17.21 9.30
CA LYS A 63 6.06 -17.94 8.35
C LYS A 63 7.15 -17.06 7.73
N LEU A 64 6.83 -15.79 7.41
CA LEU A 64 7.85 -14.82 6.98
C LEU A 64 8.85 -14.49 8.10
N SER A 65 8.37 -14.35 9.33
CA SER A 65 9.23 -14.04 10.48
C SER A 65 10.24 -15.15 10.74
N ASP A 66 9.83 -16.40 10.59
CA ASP A 66 10.63 -17.59 10.88
C ASP A 66 11.51 -18.01 9.69
N LEU A 67 11.36 -17.38 8.54
CA LEU A 67 12.08 -17.74 7.32
C LEU A 67 13.56 -17.36 7.45
N GLU A 68 14.44 -18.33 7.33
CA GLU A 68 15.88 -18.09 7.24
C GLU A 68 16.25 -17.60 5.84
N LEU A 69 16.91 -16.47 5.76
CA LEU A 69 17.31 -15.83 4.51
C LEU A 69 18.77 -15.43 4.53
N ASN A 70 19.36 -15.30 3.35
CA ASN A 70 20.65 -14.65 3.24
C ASN A 70 20.56 -13.15 3.59
N THR A 71 21.67 -12.54 3.94
CA THR A 71 21.77 -11.14 4.39
C THR A 71 21.19 -10.13 3.40
N THR A 72 21.16 -10.46 2.12
CA THR A 72 20.66 -9.55 1.08
C THR A 72 19.13 -9.43 1.09
N LEU A 73 18.42 -10.54 1.29
CA LEU A 73 16.95 -10.57 1.30
C LEU A 73 16.37 -10.29 2.69
N ASP A 74 17.11 -10.58 3.74
CA ASP A 74 16.72 -10.42 5.14
C ASP A 74 16.19 -9.02 5.45
N LYS A 75 16.86 -7.97 4.95
CA LYS A 75 16.43 -6.58 5.13
C LYS A 75 15.05 -6.28 4.52
N TYR A 76 14.68 -6.91 3.39
CA TYR A 76 13.38 -6.68 2.75
C TYR A 76 12.26 -7.38 3.53
N ARG A 77 12.52 -8.59 4.06
CA ARG A 77 11.63 -9.28 4.98
C ARG A 77 11.38 -8.44 6.22
N ASP A 78 12.44 -7.99 6.88
CA ASP A 78 12.34 -7.22 8.12
C ASP A 78 11.60 -5.90 7.92
N LEU A 79 11.90 -5.16 6.85
CA LEU A 79 11.16 -3.95 6.50
C LEU A 79 9.67 -4.24 6.24
N PHE A 80 9.35 -5.37 5.60
CA PHE A 80 7.94 -5.75 5.39
C PHE A 80 7.24 -6.08 6.71
N LEU A 81 7.90 -6.82 7.59
CA LEU A 81 7.37 -7.17 8.92
C LEU A 81 7.18 -5.93 9.79
N ILE A 82 8.11 -4.95 9.75
CA ILE A 82 7.94 -3.66 10.44
C ILE A 82 6.66 -2.97 9.94
N GLY A 83 6.40 -2.98 8.62
CA GLY A 83 5.15 -2.48 8.06
C GLY A 83 3.92 -3.25 8.54
N CYS A 84 4.00 -4.59 8.64
CA CYS A 84 2.92 -5.45 9.16
C CYS A 84 2.64 -5.23 10.66
N TYR A 85 3.64 -4.87 11.44
CA TYR A 85 3.48 -4.67 12.89
C TYR A 85 3.18 -3.22 13.28
N SER A 86 3.53 -2.24 12.44
CA SER A 86 3.28 -0.82 12.68
C SER A 86 2.03 -0.27 11.98
N GLY A 87 1.58 -0.92 10.92
CA GLY A 87 0.48 -0.45 10.09
C GLY A 87 0.79 0.83 9.29
N GLN A 88 2.02 1.32 9.33
CA GLN A 88 2.38 2.58 8.68
C GLN A 88 2.69 2.41 7.19
N ARG A 89 2.70 3.52 6.43
CA ARG A 89 3.13 3.51 5.03
C ARG A 89 4.63 3.24 4.94
N PHE A 90 5.08 2.68 3.82
CA PHE A 90 6.50 2.44 3.56
C PHE A 90 7.35 3.71 3.76
N SER A 91 6.91 4.85 3.24
CA SER A 91 7.58 6.14 3.42
C SER A 91 7.68 6.61 4.86
N ASP A 92 6.82 6.12 5.75
CA ASP A 92 6.75 6.56 7.14
C ASP A 92 7.57 5.65 8.05
N TYR A 93 7.33 4.32 7.98
CA TYR A 93 8.03 3.40 8.88
C TYR A 93 9.53 3.23 8.57
N THR A 94 9.96 3.41 7.33
CA THR A 94 11.39 3.38 6.97
C THR A 94 12.20 4.54 7.56
N LEU A 95 11.52 5.50 8.14
CA LEU A 95 12.12 6.67 8.80
C LEU A 95 12.05 6.61 10.34
N PHE A 96 11.59 5.50 10.93
CA PHE A 96 11.53 5.37 12.39
C PHE A 96 12.90 5.54 13.04
N LYS A 97 12.92 6.27 14.14
CA LYS A 97 14.12 6.54 14.94
C LYS A 97 13.81 6.31 16.42
N LYS A 98 14.81 5.99 17.19
CA LYS A 98 14.67 5.84 18.65
C LYS A 98 14.15 7.12 19.33
N SER A 99 14.49 8.28 18.77
CA SER A 99 13.99 9.57 19.24
C SER A 99 12.48 9.79 19.04
N ASP A 100 11.84 8.98 18.19
CA ASP A 100 10.38 9.06 17.96
C ASP A 100 9.60 8.34 19.08
N VAL A 101 10.29 7.65 20.00
CA VAL A 101 9.64 6.89 21.10
C VAL A 101 9.31 7.83 22.26
N VAL A 102 8.03 7.93 22.55
CA VAL A 102 7.47 8.72 23.65
C VAL A 102 6.49 7.84 24.43
N ASN A 103 6.66 7.72 25.73
CA ASN A 103 5.77 6.93 26.61
C ASN A 103 5.48 5.50 26.09
N GLY A 104 6.52 4.80 25.60
CA GLY A 104 6.40 3.40 25.12
C GLY A 104 5.70 3.21 23.75
N ARG A 105 5.48 4.29 23.01
CA ARG A 105 4.91 4.26 21.64
C ARG A 105 5.74 5.13 20.69
N ILE A 106 5.68 4.84 19.40
CA ILE A 106 6.27 5.70 18.37
C ILE A 106 5.26 6.80 18.04
N GLU A 107 5.67 8.06 18.18
CA GLU A 107 4.87 9.23 17.81
C GLU A 107 5.50 9.90 16.58
N ARG A 108 4.77 9.93 15.47
CA ARG A 108 5.31 10.48 14.23
C ARG A 108 4.23 11.14 13.36
N ARG A 109 4.62 12.20 12.66
CA ARG A 109 3.79 12.79 11.61
C ARG A 109 4.02 12.04 10.29
N ALA A 110 2.92 11.62 9.65
CA ALA A 110 2.96 10.96 8.34
C ALA A 110 3.49 11.93 7.28
N VAL A 111 4.45 11.46 6.45
CA VAL A 111 5.09 12.30 5.41
C VAL A 111 4.07 12.90 4.45
N LYS A 112 3.07 12.12 4.01
CA LYS A 112 2.10 12.53 2.99
C LYS A 112 0.96 13.40 3.54
N THR A 113 0.45 13.10 4.72
CA THR A 113 -0.79 13.70 5.25
C THR A 113 -0.57 14.63 6.41
N GLN A 114 0.64 14.66 6.98
CA GLN A 114 1.03 15.44 8.15
C GLN A 114 0.23 15.12 9.45
N TYR A 115 -0.67 14.13 9.41
CA TYR A 115 -1.35 13.68 10.62
C TYR A 115 -0.37 12.98 11.57
N LYS A 116 -0.52 13.22 12.86
CA LYS A 116 0.25 12.57 13.90
C LYS A 116 -0.33 11.18 14.15
N SER A 117 0.52 10.16 14.06
CA SER A 117 0.17 8.77 14.34
C SER A 117 0.83 8.31 15.62
N TYR A 118 0.14 7.46 16.37
CA TYR A 118 0.56 6.88 17.64
C TYR A 118 0.65 5.36 17.47
N ILE A 119 1.85 4.83 17.38
CA ILE A 119 2.08 3.43 17.03
C ILE A 119 2.55 2.68 18.27
N PRO A 120 1.73 1.74 18.80
CA PRO A 120 2.15 0.91 19.92
C PRO A 120 3.32 0.01 19.51
N ILE A 121 4.31 -0.10 20.38
CA ILE A 121 5.49 -0.94 20.15
C ILE A 121 5.22 -2.32 20.71
N SER A 122 4.92 -3.28 19.82
CA SER A 122 4.84 -4.69 20.21
C SER A 122 6.25 -5.29 20.34
N ASN A 123 6.39 -6.36 21.11
CA ASN A 123 7.67 -7.06 21.28
C ASN A 123 8.31 -7.46 19.93
N LYS A 124 7.49 -7.87 18.94
CA LYS A 124 7.95 -8.22 17.59
C LYS A 124 8.47 -7.01 16.81
N LEU A 125 7.80 -5.87 16.92
CA LEU A 125 8.24 -4.62 16.30
C LEU A 125 9.53 -4.13 16.93
N GLU A 126 9.61 -4.16 18.26
CA GLU A 126 10.77 -3.72 19.02
C GLU A 126 12.00 -4.56 18.68
N ALA A 127 11.87 -5.89 18.64
CA ALA A 127 12.94 -6.79 18.27
C ALA A 127 13.55 -6.48 16.91
N LEU A 128 12.69 -6.18 15.89
CA LEU A 128 13.14 -5.81 14.56
C LEU A 128 13.82 -4.44 14.53
N LEU A 129 13.27 -3.45 15.24
CA LEU A 129 13.87 -2.13 15.32
C LEU A 129 15.24 -2.18 16.03
N ASN A 130 15.37 -2.96 17.09
CA ASN A 130 16.62 -3.16 17.82
C ASN A 130 17.64 -3.95 17.00
N LYS A 131 17.23 -4.97 16.22
CA LYS A 131 18.10 -5.69 15.28
C LYS A 131 18.84 -4.74 14.34
N TRP A 132 18.16 -3.68 13.89
CA TRP A 132 18.70 -2.65 13.00
C TRP A 132 19.20 -1.42 13.77
N GLU A 133 19.34 -1.48 15.10
CA GLU A 133 19.76 -0.34 15.94
C GLU A 133 18.99 0.95 15.65
N TRP A 134 17.69 0.82 15.28
CA TRP A 134 16.84 1.92 14.84
C TRP A 134 17.38 2.68 13.60
N ARG A 135 18.29 2.05 12.84
CA ARG A 135 18.87 2.56 11.60
C ARG A 135 18.42 1.69 10.43
N LEU A 136 17.17 1.83 10.06
CA LEU A 136 16.56 0.97 9.05
C LEU A 136 17.24 1.10 7.67
N PRO A 137 17.37 -0.01 6.91
CA PRO A 137 17.99 0.01 5.59
C PRO A 137 17.28 0.96 4.62
N LYS A 138 18.04 1.84 3.97
CA LYS A 138 17.51 2.74 2.93
C LYS A 138 17.38 1.98 1.62
N VAL A 139 16.16 1.76 1.18
CA VAL A 139 15.84 1.11 -0.10
C VAL A 139 14.75 1.88 -0.83
N SER A 140 14.81 1.94 -2.15
CA SER A 140 13.71 2.53 -2.93
C SER A 140 12.49 1.61 -2.89
N ASN A 141 11.29 2.19 -2.95
CA ASN A 141 10.04 1.43 -2.95
C ASN A 141 9.98 0.43 -4.13
N GLN A 142 10.57 0.78 -5.27
CA GLN A 142 10.65 -0.11 -6.44
C GLN A 142 11.51 -1.35 -6.15
N LYS A 143 12.72 -1.16 -5.57
CA LYS A 143 13.60 -2.27 -5.15
C LYS A 143 12.93 -3.11 -4.06
N PHE A 144 12.29 -2.46 -3.10
CA PHE A 144 11.52 -3.14 -2.06
C PHE A 144 10.45 -4.05 -2.66
N ASN A 145 9.58 -3.50 -3.52
CA ASN A 145 8.49 -4.27 -4.13
C ASN A 145 8.98 -5.45 -5.00
N LYS A 146 10.14 -5.31 -5.63
CA LYS A 146 10.76 -6.43 -6.38
C LYS A 146 11.21 -7.53 -5.43
N ASN A 147 11.99 -7.18 -4.40
CA ASN A 147 12.64 -8.19 -3.54
C ASN A 147 11.67 -8.82 -2.53
N ILE A 148 10.65 -8.11 -2.04
CA ILE A 148 9.66 -8.72 -1.15
C ILE A 148 8.86 -9.83 -1.85
N LYS A 149 8.64 -9.73 -3.16
CA LYS A 149 8.03 -10.82 -3.93
C LYS A 149 8.92 -12.07 -3.95
N GLU A 150 10.22 -11.89 -4.08
CA GLU A 150 11.17 -13.01 -4.02
C GLU A 150 11.19 -13.65 -2.62
N VAL A 151 11.21 -12.85 -1.57
CA VAL A 151 11.08 -13.33 -0.18
C VAL A 151 9.80 -14.14 0.00
N CYS A 152 8.66 -13.64 -0.48
CA CYS A 152 7.37 -14.32 -0.37
C CYS A 152 7.31 -15.59 -1.21
N LYS A 153 8.01 -15.63 -2.36
CA LYS A 153 8.16 -16.85 -3.17
C LYS A 153 8.96 -17.91 -2.41
N LEU A 154 10.08 -17.53 -1.79
CA LEU A 154 10.87 -18.43 -0.93
C LEU A 154 10.09 -18.91 0.30
N ALA A 155 9.18 -18.09 0.83
CA ALA A 155 8.24 -18.49 1.87
C ALA A 155 7.14 -19.46 1.37
N GLY A 156 7.10 -19.78 0.08
CA GLY A 156 6.12 -20.69 -0.50
C GLY A 156 4.72 -20.11 -0.64
N PHE A 157 4.59 -18.80 -0.86
CA PHE A 157 3.28 -18.15 -1.10
C PHE A 157 2.87 -18.30 -2.57
N THR A 158 2.63 -19.54 -2.99
CA THR A 158 2.36 -19.90 -4.38
C THR A 158 0.87 -20.06 -4.70
N ASP A 159 0.00 -19.94 -3.70
CA ASP A 159 -1.45 -20.07 -3.89
C ASP A 159 -1.94 -19.09 -4.96
N GLU A 160 -2.82 -19.57 -5.82
CA GLU A 160 -3.39 -18.77 -6.90
C GLU A 160 -4.43 -17.78 -6.36
N ILE A 161 -4.28 -16.52 -6.75
CA ILE A 161 -5.20 -15.43 -6.41
C ILE A 161 -5.79 -14.86 -7.69
N THR A 162 -7.11 -14.87 -7.79
CA THR A 162 -7.81 -14.17 -8.88
C THR A 162 -7.85 -12.68 -8.61
N LYS A 163 -7.34 -11.89 -9.55
CA LYS A 163 -7.40 -10.43 -9.55
C LYS A 163 -8.31 -9.93 -10.63
N SER A 164 -9.28 -9.12 -10.24
CA SER A 164 -10.24 -8.51 -11.17
C SER A 164 -9.83 -7.09 -11.56
N LYS A 165 -9.91 -6.78 -12.84
CA LYS A 165 -9.79 -5.44 -13.41
C LYS A 165 -11.06 -5.12 -14.20
N PHE A 166 -11.44 -3.87 -14.26
CA PHE A 166 -12.63 -3.45 -15.00
C PHE A 166 -12.25 -2.45 -16.10
N LEU A 167 -12.71 -2.76 -17.33
CA LEU A 167 -12.65 -1.89 -18.49
C LEU A 167 -14.10 -1.61 -18.92
N GLY A 168 -14.73 -0.57 -18.38
CA GLY A 168 -16.15 -0.34 -18.56
C GLY A 168 -17.00 -1.47 -17.99
N ASN A 169 -17.79 -2.10 -18.82
CA ASN A 169 -18.64 -3.23 -18.39
C ASN A 169 -17.92 -4.58 -18.41
N GLN A 170 -16.70 -4.65 -18.93
CA GLN A 170 -15.95 -5.90 -19.00
C GLN A 170 -15.15 -6.11 -17.70
N LYS A 171 -15.35 -7.27 -17.07
CA LYS A 171 -14.51 -7.77 -15.99
C LYS A 171 -13.42 -8.64 -16.61
N ILE A 172 -12.18 -8.30 -16.37
CA ILE A 172 -11.01 -9.09 -16.77
C ILE A 172 -10.43 -9.71 -15.51
N GLU A 173 -10.34 -11.01 -15.48
CA GLU A 173 -9.75 -11.78 -14.40
C GLU A 173 -8.35 -12.24 -14.77
N GLU A 174 -7.41 -12.08 -13.88
CA GLU A 174 -6.03 -12.49 -14.01
C GLU A 174 -5.64 -13.32 -12.80
N ILE A 175 -5.29 -14.58 -13.04
CA ILE A 175 -4.82 -15.49 -11.99
C ILE A 175 -3.32 -15.28 -11.80
N LYS A 176 -2.92 -15.03 -10.55
CA LYS A 176 -1.52 -14.82 -10.17
C LYS A 176 -1.21 -15.51 -8.86
N PRO A 177 0.00 -16.05 -8.68
CA PRO A 177 0.42 -16.54 -7.38
C PRO A 177 0.48 -15.40 -6.36
N LEU A 178 0.15 -15.71 -5.12
CA LEU A 178 0.04 -14.75 -4.01
C LEU A 178 1.30 -13.86 -3.90
N TYR A 179 2.51 -14.44 -4.00
CA TYR A 179 3.75 -13.67 -3.91
C TYR A 179 3.84 -12.53 -4.93
N MET A 180 3.27 -12.70 -6.13
CA MET A 180 3.24 -11.67 -7.18
C MET A 180 2.32 -10.49 -6.81
N CYS A 181 1.37 -10.71 -5.92
CA CYS A 181 0.40 -9.72 -5.48
C CYS A 181 0.86 -8.89 -4.28
N ILE A 182 2.01 -9.25 -3.67
CA ILE A 182 2.54 -8.61 -2.46
C ILE A 182 3.41 -7.40 -2.82
N GLY A 183 3.27 -6.35 -2.03
CA GLY A 183 4.06 -5.14 -2.13
C GLY A 183 4.02 -4.32 -0.83
N SER A 184 4.60 -3.14 -0.84
CA SER A 184 4.71 -2.27 0.35
C SER A 184 3.37 -1.95 1.01
N HIS A 185 2.31 -1.75 0.21
CA HIS A 185 0.97 -1.51 0.74
C HIS A 185 0.33 -2.75 1.36
N THR A 186 0.73 -3.95 0.95
CA THR A 186 0.22 -5.21 1.53
C THR A 186 0.56 -5.29 3.03
N ALA A 187 1.72 -4.81 3.45
CA ALA A 187 2.10 -4.78 4.86
C ALA A 187 1.10 -3.99 5.72
N ARG A 188 0.75 -2.77 5.30
CA ARG A 188 -0.25 -1.95 6.00
C ARG A 188 -1.64 -2.58 5.97
N ARG A 189 -2.07 -3.14 4.84
CA ARG A 189 -3.35 -3.86 4.74
C ARG A 189 -3.39 -5.06 5.68
N THR A 190 -2.30 -5.81 5.75
CA THR A 190 -2.15 -6.94 6.68
C THR A 190 -2.35 -6.51 8.13
N PHE A 191 -1.76 -5.37 8.54
CA PHE A 191 -2.00 -4.81 9.87
C PHE A 191 -3.48 -4.49 10.08
N ILE A 192 -4.07 -3.72 9.16
CA ILE A 192 -5.46 -3.27 9.25
C ILE A 192 -6.41 -4.48 9.33
N THR A 193 -6.29 -5.44 8.40
CA THR A 193 -7.13 -6.63 8.37
C THR A 193 -6.98 -7.47 9.64
N ASN A 194 -5.75 -7.68 10.11
CA ASN A 194 -5.52 -8.45 11.33
C ASN A 194 -6.00 -7.72 12.60
N ALA A 195 -5.98 -6.39 12.63
CA ALA A 195 -6.53 -5.60 13.73
C ALA A 195 -8.07 -5.64 13.70
N ALA A 196 -8.69 -5.46 12.55
CA ALA A 196 -10.15 -5.57 12.38
C ALA A 196 -10.66 -6.96 12.77
N ASN A 197 -9.97 -8.02 12.34
CA ASN A 197 -10.31 -9.41 12.72
C ASN A 197 -10.19 -9.68 14.23
N LYS A 198 -9.46 -8.82 14.97
CA LYS A 198 -9.39 -8.85 16.43
C LYS A 198 -10.46 -7.98 17.11
N GLY A 199 -11.34 -7.35 16.33
CA GLY A 199 -12.38 -6.46 16.84
C GLY A 199 -11.88 -5.06 17.22
N VAL A 200 -10.70 -4.63 16.76
CA VAL A 200 -10.25 -3.26 16.99
C VAL A 200 -11.11 -2.30 16.17
N PRO A 201 -11.75 -1.29 16.79
CA PRO A 201 -12.61 -0.35 16.08
C PRO A 201 -11.87 0.44 14.98
N ASP A 202 -12.54 0.70 13.86
CA ASP A 202 -11.96 1.37 12.69
C ASP A 202 -11.35 2.74 13.02
N HIS A 203 -11.99 3.51 13.90
CA HIS A 203 -11.48 4.83 14.30
C HIS A 203 -10.15 4.75 15.04
N ILE A 204 -9.85 3.63 15.72
CA ILE A 204 -8.55 3.38 16.38
C ILE A 204 -7.50 2.93 15.36
N ILE A 205 -7.92 2.10 14.37
CA ILE A 205 -7.00 1.62 13.32
C ILE A 205 -6.57 2.78 12.41
N MET A 206 -7.45 3.78 12.22
CA MET A 206 -7.21 4.92 11.34
C MET A 206 -6.55 6.12 12.02
N ALA A 207 -6.45 6.13 13.33
CA ALA A 207 -5.76 7.16 14.12
C ALA A 207 -4.22 7.02 13.98
#